data_e6129e1e1a12c597f641f99af19d1461
#
_entry.id   e6129e1e1a12c597f641f99af19d1461
#
_cell.length_a   1.000
_cell.length_b   1.000
_cell.length_c   1.000
_cell.angle_alpha   90.00
_cell.angle_beta   90.00
_cell.angle_gamma   90.00
#
_symmetry.space_group_name_H-M   'P 1'
#
loop_
_entity.id
_entity.type
_entity.pdbx_description
1 polymer ?
#
loop_
_entity_poly.entity_id
_entity_poly.type
_entity_poly.pdbx_seq_one_letter_code
_entity_poly.pdbx_strand_id
1 'polypeptide(L)'
;MPLTVPTMLTLLRIALVPVLVVVFFLPYSWSNLACVIIFVAAAVTDIADGAIARSTGQTSRFGAFLDPVADKIMVSTALVLLVAQYSDPTEVFAHESVFAIAAAIIIGREITISALREWMSEIGESALVKVSSVGKLKTIFQMTAIGFLLYRED
;
A
#
# COMPACT_ATOMS: atom_id res chain seq x y z
N MET A 1 -14.84 5.14 -21.76
CA MET A 1 -14.91 5.19 -20.28
C MET A 1 -14.43 6.55 -19.84
N PRO A 2 -15.22 7.35 -19.12
CA PRO A 2 -14.73 8.65 -18.67
C PRO A 2 -13.66 8.44 -17.60
N LEU A 3 -12.43 8.86 -17.90
CA LEU A 3 -11.34 8.92 -16.93
C LEU A 3 -11.62 10.09 -15.99
N THR A 4 -12.10 9.79 -14.79
CA THR A 4 -12.31 10.80 -13.75
C THR A 4 -10.97 11.15 -13.09
N VAL A 5 -10.87 12.33 -12.48
CA VAL A 5 -9.67 12.76 -11.75
C VAL A 5 -9.22 11.73 -10.71
N PRO A 6 -10.12 11.18 -9.86
CA PRO A 6 -9.74 10.11 -8.94
C PRO A 6 -9.14 8.88 -9.64
N THR A 7 -9.73 8.42 -10.75
CA THR A 7 -9.22 7.27 -11.49
C THR A 7 -7.82 7.53 -12.06
N MET A 8 -7.53 8.75 -12.51
CA MET A 8 -6.19 9.12 -12.98
C MET A 8 -5.15 9.08 -11.85
N LEU A 9 -5.51 9.53 -10.65
CA LEU A 9 -4.64 9.47 -9.47
C LEU A 9 -4.36 8.02 -9.04
N THR A 10 -5.35 7.14 -9.13
CA THR A 10 -5.17 5.71 -8.85
C THR A 10 -4.24 5.06 -9.88
N LEU A 11 -4.39 5.37 -11.17
CA LEU A 11 -3.50 4.88 -12.22
C LEU A 11 -2.06 5.39 -12.03
N LEU A 12 -1.90 6.65 -11.64
CA LEU A 12 -0.58 7.21 -11.29
C LEU A 12 0.06 6.42 -10.14
N ARG A 13 -0.70 6.08 -9.11
CA ARG A 13 -0.22 5.26 -7.99
C ARG A 13 0.25 3.89 -8.45
N ILE A 14 -0.49 3.22 -9.32
CA ILE A 14 -0.08 1.94 -9.90
C ILE A 14 1.22 2.10 -10.71
N ALA A 15 1.36 3.19 -11.47
CA ALA A 15 2.59 3.48 -12.22
C ALA A 15 3.79 3.79 -11.31
N LEU A 16 3.57 4.31 -10.11
CA LEU A 16 4.62 4.55 -9.12
C LEU A 16 5.19 3.25 -8.51
N VAL A 17 4.45 2.13 -8.54
CA VAL A 17 4.93 0.85 -8.02
C VAL A 17 6.21 0.37 -8.71
N PRO A 18 6.27 0.23 -10.06
CA PRO A 18 7.50 -0.17 -10.73
C PRO A 18 8.62 0.88 -10.56
N VAL A 19 8.28 2.16 -10.46
CA VAL A 19 9.26 3.22 -10.19
C VAL A 19 9.88 3.03 -8.80
N LEU A 20 9.08 2.72 -7.78
CA LEU A 20 9.57 2.41 -6.44
C LEU A 20 10.54 1.22 -6.46
N VAL A 21 10.19 0.14 -7.18
CA VAL A 21 11.06 -1.04 -7.31
C VAL A 21 12.40 -0.67 -7.95
N VAL A 22 12.39 0.06 -9.06
CA VAL A 22 13.62 0.47 -9.75
C VAL A 22 14.48 1.36 -8.85
N VAL A 23 13.90 2.38 -8.23
CA VAL A 23 14.62 3.33 -7.36
C VAL A 23 15.20 2.62 -6.15
N PHE A 24 14.51 1.62 -5.60
CA PHE A 24 14.97 0.86 -4.44
C PHE A 24 16.29 0.12 -4.71
N PHE A 25 16.50 -0.40 -5.92
CA PHE A 25 17.72 -1.12 -6.29
C PHE A 25 18.82 -0.24 -6.88
N LEU A 26 18.62 1.08 -6.97
CA LEU A 26 19.65 1.98 -7.44
C LEU A 26 20.74 2.16 -6.36
N PRO A 27 22.04 2.04 -6.74
CA PRO A 27 23.18 2.15 -5.82
C PRO A 27 23.56 3.63 -5.54
N TYR A 28 22.59 4.45 -5.22
CA TYR A 28 22.81 5.87 -4.93
C TYR A 28 22.33 6.23 -3.53
N SER A 29 23.06 7.08 -2.83
CA SER A 29 22.69 7.55 -1.48
C SER A 29 21.34 8.28 -1.41
N TRP A 30 20.87 8.87 -2.51
CA TRP A 30 19.55 9.50 -2.58
C TRP A 30 18.39 8.51 -2.79
N SER A 31 18.67 7.25 -3.15
CA SER A 31 17.61 6.26 -3.46
C SER A 31 16.70 5.98 -2.25
N ASN A 32 17.24 5.96 -1.06
CA ASN A 32 16.50 5.76 0.18
C ASN A 32 15.45 6.87 0.40
N LEU A 33 15.89 8.11 0.30
CA LEU A 33 15.00 9.28 0.42
C LEU A 33 13.96 9.30 -0.71
N ALA A 34 14.36 8.95 -1.93
CA ALA A 34 13.44 8.86 -3.06
C ALA A 34 12.36 7.80 -2.87
N CYS A 35 12.70 6.61 -2.33
CA CYS A 35 11.73 5.58 -1.99
C CYS A 35 10.70 6.07 -0.97
N VAL A 36 11.15 6.77 0.08
CA VAL A 36 10.24 7.37 1.08
C VAL A 36 9.32 8.39 0.43
N ILE A 37 9.86 9.27 -0.40
CA ILE A 37 9.07 10.31 -1.10
C ILE A 37 8.02 9.66 -2.01
N ILE A 38 8.37 8.65 -2.80
CA ILE A 38 7.45 7.93 -3.67
C ILE A 38 6.35 7.26 -2.85
N PHE A 39 6.70 6.59 -1.76
CA PHE A 39 5.75 5.91 -0.90
C PHE A 39 4.79 6.88 -0.21
N VAL A 40 5.30 7.98 0.34
CA VAL A 40 4.49 9.04 0.97
C VAL A 40 3.61 9.73 -0.07
N ALA A 41 4.13 10.04 -1.25
CA ALA A 41 3.34 10.63 -2.33
C ALA A 41 2.17 9.72 -2.74
N ALA A 42 2.40 8.41 -2.83
CA ALA A 42 1.35 7.44 -3.10
C ALA A 42 0.27 7.42 -2.00
N ALA A 43 0.68 7.47 -0.72
CA ALA A 43 -0.24 7.51 0.42
C ALA A 43 -1.06 8.82 0.46
N VAL A 44 -0.43 9.97 0.19
CA VAL A 44 -1.11 11.27 0.12
C VAL A 44 -2.09 11.31 -1.06
N THR A 45 -1.71 10.76 -2.20
CA THR A 45 -2.57 10.66 -3.38
C THR A 45 -3.82 9.82 -3.10
N ASP A 46 -3.69 8.73 -2.33
CA ASP A 46 -4.82 7.89 -1.89
C ASP A 46 -5.83 8.66 -1.03
N ILE A 47 -5.34 9.46 -0.09
CA ILE A 47 -6.19 10.31 0.74
C ILE A 47 -6.88 11.39 -0.11
N ALA A 48 -6.14 11.97 -1.06
CA ALA A 48 -6.64 13.04 -1.91
C ALA A 48 -7.71 12.55 -2.89
N ASP A 49 -7.52 11.42 -3.57
CA ASP A 49 -8.49 10.87 -4.52
C ASP A 49 -9.80 10.48 -3.82
N GLY A 50 -9.73 9.88 -2.65
CA GLY A 50 -10.89 9.59 -1.82
C GLY A 50 -11.64 10.85 -1.36
N ALA A 51 -10.93 11.93 -1.03
CA ALA A 51 -11.54 13.21 -0.68
C ALA A 51 -12.21 13.88 -1.90
N ILE A 52 -11.54 13.89 -3.06
CA ILE A 52 -12.05 14.45 -4.31
C ILE A 52 -13.29 13.66 -4.76
N ALA A 53 -13.24 12.33 -4.75
CA ALA A 53 -14.37 11.49 -5.13
C ALA A 53 -15.63 11.79 -4.29
N ARG A 54 -15.46 11.97 -2.97
CA ARG A 54 -16.57 12.31 -2.06
C ARG A 54 -17.10 13.72 -2.27
N SER A 55 -16.23 14.71 -2.55
CA SER A 55 -16.64 16.11 -2.70
C SER A 55 -17.27 16.42 -4.05
N THR A 56 -16.82 15.73 -5.12
CA THR A 56 -17.28 15.98 -6.49
C THR A 56 -18.37 15.00 -6.96
N GLY A 57 -18.62 13.92 -6.22
CA GLY A 57 -19.50 12.84 -6.64
C GLY A 57 -19.01 12.06 -7.87
N GLN A 58 -17.78 12.30 -8.30
CA GLN A 58 -17.17 11.65 -9.46
C GLN A 58 -16.65 10.25 -9.08
N THR A 59 -17.55 9.30 -9.01
CA THR A 59 -17.18 7.90 -8.81
C THR A 59 -17.36 7.13 -10.11
N SER A 60 -16.35 6.39 -10.55
CA SER A 60 -16.46 5.44 -11.64
C SER A 60 -16.41 4.01 -11.09
N ARG A 61 -17.15 3.07 -11.70
CA ARG A 61 -17.06 1.65 -11.35
C ARG A 61 -15.64 1.12 -11.49
N PHE A 62 -14.91 1.59 -12.48
CA PHE A 62 -13.53 1.21 -12.74
C PHE A 62 -12.59 1.77 -11.66
N GLY A 63 -12.75 3.03 -11.23
CA GLY A 63 -11.99 3.62 -10.13
C GLY A 63 -12.23 2.87 -8.82
N ALA A 64 -13.49 2.62 -8.48
CA ALA A 64 -13.86 1.88 -7.28
C ALA A 64 -13.25 0.47 -7.21
N PHE A 65 -13.03 -0.18 -8.36
CA PHE A 65 -12.31 -1.45 -8.46
C PHE A 65 -10.79 -1.26 -8.31
N LEU A 66 -10.21 -0.24 -8.95
CA LEU A 66 -8.76 -0.02 -8.97
C LEU A 66 -8.20 0.48 -7.63
N ASP A 67 -8.95 1.30 -6.87
CA ASP A 67 -8.47 1.88 -5.62
C ASP A 67 -7.98 0.84 -4.61
N PRO A 68 -8.76 -0.19 -4.24
CA PRO A 68 -8.28 -1.21 -3.32
C PRO A 68 -7.15 -2.07 -3.89
N VAL A 69 -7.05 -2.18 -5.22
CA VAL A 69 -5.95 -2.91 -5.89
C VAL A 69 -4.66 -2.11 -5.80
N ALA A 70 -4.69 -0.81 -6.14
CA ALA A 70 -3.53 0.07 -6.11
C ALA A 70 -2.91 0.17 -4.71
N ASP A 71 -3.75 0.33 -3.68
CA ASP A 71 -3.30 0.40 -2.28
C ASP A 71 -2.58 -0.88 -1.86
N LYS A 72 -3.17 -2.05 -2.14
CA LYS A 72 -2.57 -3.34 -1.80
C LYS A 72 -1.28 -3.63 -2.53
N ILE A 73 -1.22 -3.32 -3.82
CA ILE A 73 -0.01 -3.53 -4.61
C ILE A 73 1.14 -2.69 -4.06
N MET A 74 0.90 -1.42 -3.73
CA MET A 74 1.93 -0.53 -3.18
C MET A 74 2.47 -1.04 -1.84
N VAL A 75 1.58 -1.35 -0.88
CA VAL A 75 1.98 -1.85 0.44
C VAL A 75 2.66 -3.20 0.36
N SER A 76 2.13 -4.13 -0.42
CA SER A 76 2.74 -5.47 -0.60
C SER A 76 4.12 -5.38 -1.24
N THR A 77 4.28 -4.53 -2.27
CA THR A 77 5.57 -4.30 -2.92
C THR A 77 6.58 -3.72 -1.92
N ALA A 78 6.21 -2.69 -1.16
CA ALA A 78 7.09 -2.10 -0.15
C ALA A 78 7.53 -3.13 0.90
N LEU A 79 6.61 -3.97 1.39
CA LEU A 79 6.94 -5.03 2.35
C LEU A 79 7.87 -6.08 1.75
N VAL A 80 7.67 -6.50 0.51
CA VAL A 80 8.55 -7.45 -0.18
C VAL A 80 9.96 -6.87 -0.36
N LEU A 81 10.06 -5.59 -0.76
CA LEU A 81 11.34 -4.91 -0.87
C LEU A 81 12.06 -4.82 0.46
N LEU A 82 11.35 -4.53 1.55
CA LEU A 82 11.91 -4.51 2.90
C LEU A 82 12.39 -5.91 3.33
N VAL A 83 11.63 -6.96 3.04
CA VAL A 83 12.09 -8.34 3.30
C VAL A 83 13.39 -8.61 2.55
N ALA A 84 13.47 -8.26 1.27
CA ALA A 84 14.67 -8.44 0.47
C ALA A 84 15.87 -7.64 1.01
N GLN A 85 15.62 -6.47 1.59
CA GLN A 85 16.65 -5.60 2.17
C GLN A 85 17.23 -6.17 3.47
N TYR A 86 16.38 -6.67 4.33
CA TYR A 86 16.76 -7.15 5.67
C TYR A 86 17.14 -8.64 5.69
N SER A 87 17.21 -9.29 4.51
CA SER A 87 17.69 -10.66 4.36
C SER A 87 19.21 -10.66 4.23
N ASP A 88 19.92 -10.76 5.36
CA ASP A 88 21.38 -10.94 5.38
C ASP A 88 21.71 -12.43 5.45
N PRO A 89 22.37 -13.02 4.42
CA PRO A 89 22.70 -14.44 4.40
C PRO A 89 23.72 -14.87 5.48
N THR A 90 24.31 -13.93 6.22
CA THR A 90 25.31 -14.21 7.25
C THR A 90 24.72 -14.37 8.65
N GLU A 91 23.52 -13.86 8.90
CA GLU A 91 22.85 -13.97 10.20
C GLU A 91 21.76 -15.07 10.18
N VAL A 92 22.16 -16.30 10.49
CA VAL A 92 21.26 -17.44 10.57
C VAL A 92 20.35 -17.35 11.80
N PHE A 93 19.03 -17.17 11.57
CA PHE A 93 17.91 -17.58 12.42
C PHE A 93 17.07 -16.57 13.24
N ALA A 94 17.39 -15.34 13.52
CA ALA A 94 16.50 -14.60 14.45
C ALA A 94 15.68 -13.46 13.83
N HIS A 95 16.26 -12.58 13.07
CA HIS A 95 15.57 -11.35 12.62
C HIS A 95 14.90 -11.48 11.25
N GLU A 96 15.52 -12.21 10.31
CA GLU A 96 15.03 -12.38 8.95
C GLU A 96 13.69 -13.11 8.87
N SER A 97 13.60 -14.23 9.57
CA SER A 97 12.39 -15.05 9.59
C SER A 97 11.20 -14.31 10.21
N VAL A 98 11.44 -13.54 11.27
CA VAL A 98 10.40 -12.75 11.95
C VAL A 98 9.87 -11.67 11.01
N PHE A 99 10.75 -10.97 10.28
CA PHE A 99 10.35 -9.92 9.37
C PHE A 99 9.56 -10.48 8.17
N ALA A 100 10.03 -11.57 7.58
CA ALA A 100 9.33 -12.25 6.50
C ALA A 100 7.96 -12.79 6.93
N ILE A 101 7.87 -13.40 8.13
CA ILE A 101 6.61 -13.87 8.70
C ILE A 101 5.65 -12.70 8.95
N ALA A 102 6.14 -11.60 9.52
CA ALA A 102 5.33 -10.40 9.76
C ALA A 102 4.79 -9.82 8.44
N ALA A 103 5.64 -9.70 7.42
CA ALA A 103 5.23 -9.24 6.10
C ALA A 103 4.17 -10.17 5.48
N ALA A 104 4.36 -11.48 5.54
CA ALA A 104 3.41 -12.46 5.04
C ALA A 104 2.04 -12.37 5.75
N ILE A 105 2.04 -12.21 7.08
CA ILE A 105 0.81 -12.03 7.87
C ILE A 105 0.10 -10.72 7.47
N ILE A 106 0.83 -9.63 7.31
CA ILE A 106 0.26 -8.33 6.92
C ILE A 106 -0.38 -8.43 5.53
N ILE A 107 0.35 -8.95 4.54
CA ILE A 107 -0.13 -9.11 3.16
C ILE A 107 -1.33 -10.07 3.12
N GLY A 108 -1.23 -11.22 3.76
CA GLY A 108 -2.31 -12.21 3.80
C GLY A 108 -3.59 -11.64 4.42
N ARG A 109 -3.44 -10.92 5.52
CA ARG A 109 -4.57 -10.24 6.17
C ARG A 109 -5.20 -9.17 5.28
N GLU A 110 -4.41 -8.34 4.61
CA GLU A 110 -4.94 -7.31 3.71
C GLU A 110 -5.74 -7.91 2.54
N ILE A 111 -5.23 -9.00 1.95
CA ILE A 111 -5.93 -9.71 0.88
C ILE A 111 -7.23 -10.34 1.41
N THR A 112 -7.16 -11.05 2.54
CA THR A 112 -8.32 -11.75 3.12
C THR A 112 -9.44 -10.79 3.51
N ILE A 113 -9.12 -9.68 4.19
CA ILE A 113 -10.12 -8.69 4.59
C ILE A 113 -10.74 -8.00 3.37
N SER A 114 -9.96 -7.79 2.31
CA SER A 114 -10.49 -7.22 1.08
C SER A 114 -11.46 -8.15 0.37
N ALA A 115 -11.08 -9.42 0.22
CA ALA A 115 -11.93 -10.43 -0.38
C ALA A 115 -13.24 -10.62 0.42
N LEU A 116 -13.14 -10.61 1.76
CA LEU A 116 -14.31 -10.69 2.63
C LEU A 116 -15.26 -9.49 2.43
N ARG A 117 -14.71 -8.27 2.33
CA ARG A 117 -15.55 -7.09 2.07
C ARG A 117 -16.26 -7.14 0.74
N GLU A 118 -15.57 -7.59 -0.30
CA GLU A 118 -16.15 -7.73 -1.63
C GLU A 118 -17.30 -8.75 -1.60
N TRP A 119 -17.06 -9.91 -1.04
CA TRP A 119 -18.10 -10.96 -0.89
C TRP A 119 -19.29 -10.49 -0.07
N MET A 120 -19.07 -9.83 1.09
CA MET A 120 -20.15 -9.30 1.93
C MET A 120 -20.93 -8.19 1.20
N SER A 121 -20.29 -7.43 0.33
CA SER A 121 -20.96 -6.44 -0.53
C SER A 121 -21.87 -7.11 -1.57
N GLU A 122 -21.43 -8.23 -2.16
CA GLU A 122 -22.21 -8.98 -3.14
C GLU A 122 -23.49 -9.60 -2.55
N ILE A 123 -23.42 -10.11 -1.31
CA ILE A 123 -24.58 -10.68 -0.61
C ILE A 123 -25.46 -9.64 0.11
N GLY A 124 -25.13 -8.34 -0.01
CA GLY A 124 -25.92 -7.25 0.58
C GLY A 124 -25.66 -6.99 2.07
N GLU A 125 -24.70 -7.67 2.69
CA GLU A 125 -24.37 -7.59 4.13
C GLU A 125 -23.16 -6.68 4.41
N SER A 126 -22.89 -5.70 3.57
CA SER A 126 -21.73 -4.78 3.68
C SER A 126 -21.67 -4.02 5.01
N ALA A 127 -22.82 -3.86 5.70
CA ALA A 127 -22.88 -3.20 7.01
C ALA A 127 -22.14 -3.98 8.12
N LEU A 128 -21.99 -5.30 7.99
CA LEU A 128 -21.31 -6.16 8.96
C LEU A 128 -19.78 -5.99 8.92
N VAL A 129 -19.23 -5.47 7.82
CA VAL A 129 -17.78 -5.31 7.61
C VAL A 129 -17.39 -3.83 7.51
N LYS A 130 -18.03 -2.99 8.31
CA LYS A 130 -17.66 -1.55 8.38
C LYS A 130 -16.25 -1.37 8.90
N VAL A 131 -15.51 -0.44 8.28
CA VAL A 131 -14.20 0.00 8.75
C VAL A 131 -14.38 0.70 10.09
N SER A 132 -13.91 0.08 11.16
CA SER A 132 -13.86 0.72 12.48
C SER A 132 -12.79 1.81 12.53
N SER A 133 -12.90 2.75 13.46
CA SER A 133 -11.88 3.78 13.71
C SER A 133 -10.51 3.16 14.03
N VAL A 134 -10.51 1.99 14.66
CA VAL A 134 -9.30 1.18 14.94
C VAL A 134 -8.62 0.71 13.65
N GLY A 135 -9.39 0.38 12.60
CA GLY A 135 -8.83 0.01 11.30
C GLY A 135 -8.11 1.17 10.61
N LYS A 136 -8.62 2.39 10.74
CA LYS A 136 -7.95 3.60 10.19
C LYS A 136 -6.64 3.89 10.92
N LEU A 137 -6.65 3.81 12.24
CA LEU A 137 -5.46 4.01 13.06
C LEU A 137 -4.36 2.99 12.73
N LYS A 138 -4.72 1.72 12.56
CA LYS A 138 -3.80 0.67 12.14
C LYS A 138 -3.13 0.98 10.80
N THR A 139 -3.90 1.45 9.81
CA THR A 139 -3.36 1.80 8.49
C THR A 139 -2.34 2.93 8.60
N ILE A 140 -2.61 3.96 9.40
CA ILE A 140 -1.68 5.07 9.63
C ILE A 140 -0.38 4.55 10.26
N PHE A 141 -0.46 3.73 11.31
CA PHE A 141 0.72 3.14 11.96
C PHE A 141 1.51 2.27 11.00
N GLN A 142 0.84 1.44 10.21
CA GLN A 142 1.49 0.58 9.22
C GLN A 142 2.21 1.38 8.14
N MET A 143 1.56 2.38 7.56
CA MET A 143 2.17 3.26 6.55
C MET A 143 3.37 4.04 7.11
N THR A 144 3.24 4.55 8.33
CA THR A 144 4.34 5.26 9.01
C THR A 144 5.52 4.33 9.26
N ALA A 145 5.28 3.13 9.76
CA ALA A 145 6.34 2.14 10.01
C ALA A 145 7.07 1.73 8.73
N ILE A 146 6.34 1.47 7.64
CA ILE A 146 6.94 1.16 6.34
C ILE A 146 7.77 2.33 5.83
N GLY A 147 7.28 3.57 5.96
CA GLY A 147 8.00 4.78 5.58
C GLY A 147 9.33 4.92 6.33
N PHE A 148 9.33 4.69 7.65
CA PHE A 148 10.56 4.70 8.45
C PHE A 148 11.55 3.59 8.06
N LEU A 149 11.04 2.38 7.78
CA LEU A 149 11.89 1.27 7.38
C LEU A 149 12.48 1.43 5.97
N LEU A 150 11.79 2.14 5.08
CA LEU A 150 12.32 2.51 3.76
C LEU A 150 13.40 3.58 3.85
N TYR A 151 13.40 4.40 4.91
CA TYR A 151 14.47 5.36 5.17
C TYR A 151 15.64 4.62 5.83
N ARG A 152 16.58 4.19 4.99
CA ARG A 152 17.83 3.60 5.44
C ARG A 152 18.79 4.69 5.92
N GLU A 153 19.41 4.52 7.07
CA GLU A 153 20.71 5.13 7.33
C GLU A 153 21.77 4.17 6.80
N ASP A 154 22.59 4.63 5.85
CA ASP A 154 23.76 3.91 5.34
C ASP A 154 24.86 3.87 6.41
#